data_b24a15fb19ea2f3dce9b3ed0184f22ec
#
_entry.id   b24a15fb19ea2f3dce9b3ed0184f22ec
#
_cell.length_a   1.000
_cell.length_b   1.000
_cell.length_c   1.000
_cell.angle_alpha   90.00
_cell.angle_beta   90.00
_cell.angle_gamma   90.00
#
_symmetry.space_group_name_H-M   'P 1'
#
loop_
_entity.id
_entity.type
_entity.pdbx_description
1 polymer ?
#
loop_
_entity_poly.entity_id
_entity_poly.type
_entity_poly.pdbx_seq_one_letter_code
_entity_poly.pdbx_strand_id
1 'polypeptide(L)'
;MKKFLRSSKGVASIEFTWTIGIYIFVVMLIFEFCRLAITTAYWDLAISESVRIAKNEQLQSGDYKTAFINALNKQREAQGSSTLGYLAQVQKGQIEINVEYVDCINAPTSCIDELLKGNFLKKIKDPSGHEVEPSGILATLARYSLSYHYEFLIPLPFLSKKVSESVLKREFITVQEHQRALFQPIQPQSR
;
A
#
# COMPACT_ATOMS: atom_id res chain seq x y z
N MET A 1 17.02 19.56 -52.72
CA MET A 1 16.98 18.65 -51.56
C MET A 1 17.95 17.46 -51.62
N LYS A 2 18.33 16.90 -52.76
CA LYS A 2 19.24 15.73 -52.85
C LYS A 2 20.72 16.00 -52.49
N LYS A 3 21.21 17.24 -52.41
CA LYS A 3 22.61 17.55 -52.03
C LYS A 3 22.88 17.51 -50.50
N PHE A 4 21.87 17.64 -49.64
CA PHE A 4 22.04 17.60 -48.18
C PHE A 4 22.32 16.18 -47.62
N LEU A 5 21.84 15.16 -48.32
CA LEU A 5 22.01 13.76 -47.90
C LEU A 5 23.39 13.17 -48.25
N ARG A 6 24.24 13.91 -48.95
CA ARG A 6 25.56 13.43 -49.43
C ARG A 6 26.75 14.02 -48.66
N SER A 7 26.49 14.82 -47.62
CA SER A 7 27.53 15.35 -46.75
C SER A 7 27.74 14.45 -45.56
N SER A 8 28.84 13.74 -45.49
CA SER A 8 29.22 12.86 -44.36
C SER A 8 29.32 13.60 -43.02
N LYS A 9 29.54 14.89 -43.03
CA LYS A 9 29.56 15.76 -41.85
C LYS A 9 28.18 15.89 -41.15
N GLY A 10 27.08 15.82 -41.94
CA GLY A 10 25.73 15.86 -41.37
C GLY A 10 25.28 14.54 -40.74
N VAL A 11 25.78 13.41 -41.24
CA VAL A 11 25.44 12.07 -40.73
C VAL A 11 25.99 11.86 -39.30
N ALA A 12 27.25 12.22 -39.05
CA ALA A 12 27.86 12.14 -37.76
C ALA A 12 27.12 12.93 -36.65
N SER A 13 26.61 14.15 -36.99
CA SER A 13 25.81 14.92 -36.04
C SER A 13 24.49 14.24 -35.68
N ILE A 14 23.82 13.63 -36.66
CA ILE A 14 22.56 12.93 -36.45
C ILE A 14 22.77 11.68 -35.57
N GLU A 15 23.80 10.87 -35.87
CA GLU A 15 24.18 9.69 -35.10
C GLU A 15 24.49 10.06 -33.63
N PHE A 16 25.30 11.12 -33.44
CA PHE A 16 25.62 11.60 -32.11
C PHE A 16 24.37 12.05 -31.33
N THR A 17 23.47 12.81 -31.97
CA THR A 17 22.23 13.27 -31.33
C THR A 17 21.32 12.08 -30.92
N TRP A 18 21.21 11.07 -31.80
CA TRP A 18 20.45 9.85 -31.50
C TRP A 18 21.06 9.08 -30.33
N THR A 19 22.37 8.91 -30.32
CA THR A 19 23.08 8.20 -29.27
C THR A 19 22.90 8.86 -27.92
N ILE A 20 23.06 10.20 -27.85
CA ILE A 20 22.81 10.97 -26.62
C ILE A 20 21.33 10.87 -26.20
N GLY A 21 20.39 10.98 -27.14
CA GLY A 21 18.97 10.86 -26.86
C GLY A 21 18.60 9.52 -26.22
N ILE A 22 19.11 8.42 -26.78
CA ILE A 22 18.92 7.07 -26.23
C ILE A 22 19.59 6.95 -24.85
N TYR A 23 20.79 7.46 -24.70
CA TYR A 23 21.48 7.44 -23.40
C TYR A 23 20.69 8.17 -22.31
N ILE A 24 20.24 9.40 -22.57
CA ILE A 24 19.43 10.17 -21.63
C ILE A 24 18.13 9.43 -21.32
N PHE A 25 17.47 8.85 -22.32
CA PHE A 25 16.25 8.06 -22.12
C PHE A 25 16.48 6.86 -21.16
N VAL A 26 17.56 6.13 -21.34
CA VAL A 26 17.92 5.00 -20.47
C VAL A 26 18.18 5.47 -19.03
N VAL A 27 18.94 6.57 -18.87
CA VAL A 27 19.20 7.16 -17.54
C VAL A 27 17.89 7.58 -16.85
N MET A 28 16.97 8.19 -17.57
CA MET A 28 15.66 8.59 -17.05
C MET A 28 14.80 7.38 -16.66
N LEU A 29 14.84 6.30 -17.44
CA LEU A 29 14.18 5.05 -17.09
C LEU A 29 14.72 4.47 -15.78
N ILE A 30 16.04 4.40 -15.63
CA ILE A 30 16.67 3.89 -14.40
C ILE A 30 16.24 4.75 -13.21
N PHE A 31 16.23 6.07 -13.36
CA PHE A 31 15.78 6.98 -12.30
C PHE A 31 14.32 6.73 -11.90
N GLU A 32 13.44 6.50 -12.88
CA GLU A 32 12.03 6.21 -12.62
C GLU A 32 11.85 4.87 -11.88
N PHE A 33 12.61 3.83 -12.24
CA PHE A 33 12.60 2.57 -11.50
C PHE A 33 13.12 2.72 -10.07
N CYS A 34 14.16 3.52 -9.85
CA CYS A 34 14.64 3.83 -8.51
C CYS A 34 13.56 4.55 -7.68
N ARG A 35 12.86 5.51 -8.27
CA ARG A 35 11.73 6.19 -7.61
C ARG A 35 10.63 5.20 -7.24
N LEU A 36 10.25 4.32 -8.16
CA LEU A 36 9.25 3.29 -7.91
C LEU A 36 9.66 2.37 -6.75
N ALA A 37 10.91 1.94 -6.71
CA ALA A 37 11.46 1.11 -5.64
C ALA A 37 11.42 1.83 -4.27
N ILE A 38 11.79 3.11 -4.23
CA ILE A 38 11.70 3.94 -3.02
C ILE A 38 10.24 4.05 -2.55
N THR A 39 9.32 4.31 -3.48
CA THR A 39 7.90 4.43 -3.18
C THR A 39 7.34 3.12 -2.61
N THR A 40 7.67 1.98 -3.20
CA THR A 40 7.22 0.67 -2.71
C THR A 40 7.76 0.38 -1.32
N ALA A 41 9.06 0.59 -1.09
CA ALA A 41 9.69 0.38 0.21
C ALA A 41 9.10 1.29 1.30
N TYR A 42 8.84 2.55 0.96
CA TYR A 42 8.18 3.49 1.86
C TYR A 42 6.80 2.99 2.30
N TRP A 43 5.96 2.58 1.34
CA TRP A 43 4.61 2.12 1.65
C TRP A 43 4.61 0.81 2.42
N ASP A 44 5.50 -0.12 2.11
CA ASP A 44 5.64 -1.38 2.86
C ASP A 44 5.99 -1.10 4.34
N LEU A 45 6.89 -0.16 4.59
CA LEU A 45 7.24 0.25 5.96
C LEU A 45 6.08 0.99 6.64
N ALA A 46 5.46 1.96 5.97
CA ALA A 46 4.38 2.75 6.54
C ALA A 46 3.16 1.89 6.91
N ILE A 47 2.80 0.93 6.06
CA ILE A 47 1.69 0.01 6.34
C ILE A 47 2.02 -0.90 7.52
N SER A 48 3.19 -1.54 7.50
CA SER A 48 3.57 -2.48 8.57
C SER A 48 3.62 -1.80 9.94
N GLU A 49 4.14 -0.59 10.01
CA GLU A 49 4.18 0.19 11.24
C GLU A 49 2.78 0.66 11.67
N SER A 50 1.95 1.11 10.72
CA SER A 50 0.57 1.51 11.02
C SER A 50 -0.29 0.34 11.50
N VAL A 51 -0.12 -0.85 10.93
CA VAL A 51 -0.77 -2.08 11.41
C VAL A 51 -0.30 -2.41 12.84
N ARG A 52 1.01 -2.29 13.11
CA ARG A 52 1.58 -2.52 14.44
C ARG A 52 0.99 -1.56 15.47
N ILE A 53 0.88 -0.27 15.14
CA ILE A 53 0.27 0.74 16.01
C ILE A 53 -1.20 0.42 16.26
N ALA A 54 -1.98 0.18 15.20
CA ALA A 54 -3.40 -0.12 15.29
C ALA A 54 -3.68 -1.36 16.15
N LYS A 55 -2.87 -2.41 16.04
CA LYS A 55 -3.00 -3.63 16.86
C LYS A 55 -2.70 -3.40 18.33
N ASN A 56 -1.76 -2.52 18.65
CA ASN A 56 -1.37 -2.23 20.03
C ASN A 56 -2.29 -1.21 20.71
N GLU A 57 -3.12 -0.51 19.95
CA GLU A 57 -4.10 0.41 20.48
C GLU A 57 -5.26 -0.40 21.09
N GLN A 58 -5.49 -0.23 22.40
CA GLN A 58 -6.58 -0.88 23.11
C GLN A 58 -7.91 -0.20 22.77
N LEU A 59 -8.49 -0.57 21.65
CA LEU A 59 -9.75 -0.01 21.18
C LEU A 59 -10.92 -0.78 21.80
N GLN A 60 -11.63 -0.13 22.72
CA GLN A 60 -12.87 -0.67 23.27
C GLN A 60 -13.96 -0.84 22.20
N SER A 61 -13.91 -0.01 21.15
CA SER A 61 -14.86 -0.06 20.04
C SER A 61 -14.53 -1.12 18.97
N GLY A 62 -13.28 -1.65 18.95
CA GLY A 62 -12.82 -2.58 17.92
C GLY A 62 -12.70 -1.97 16.52
N ASP A 63 -12.70 -0.65 16.42
CA ASP A 63 -12.55 0.06 15.13
C ASP A 63 -11.06 0.17 14.73
N TYR A 64 -10.47 -0.98 14.42
CA TYR A 64 -9.08 -1.06 13.95
C TYR A 64 -8.86 -0.37 12.61
N LYS A 65 -9.92 -0.21 11.80
CA LYS A 65 -9.83 0.49 10.51
C LYS A 65 -9.51 1.97 10.74
N THR A 66 -10.25 2.64 11.59
CA THR A 66 -10.00 4.06 11.92
C THR A 66 -8.65 4.24 12.59
N ALA A 67 -8.26 3.38 13.52
CA ALA A 67 -6.93 3.41 14.14
C ALA A 67 -5.80 3.25 13.10
N PHE A 68 -5.94 2.32 12.17
CA PHE A 68 -4.98 2.13 11.09
C PHE A 68 -4.88 3.36 10.19
N ILE A 69 -6.02 3.92 9.76
CA ILE A 69 -6.07 5.13 8.92
C ILE A 69 -5.39 6.30 9.62
N ASN A 70 -5.68 6.50 10.90
CA ASN A 70 -5.08 7.58 11.70
C ASN A 70 -3.57 7.40 11.85
N ALA A 71 -3.11 6.19 12.15
CA ALA A 71 -1.70 5.87 12.24
C ALA A 71 -0.98 6.12 10.90
N LEU A 72 -1.58 5.68 9.78
CA LEU A 72 -1.02 5.86 8.45
C LEU A 72 -0.95 7.34 8.05
N ASN A 73 -1.98 8.11 8.33
CA ASN A 73 -1.99 9.56 8.07
C ASN A 73 -0.92 10.28 8.89
N LYS A 74 -0.75 9.92 10.16
CA LYS A 74 0.30 10.46 11.01
C LYS A 74 1.70 10.16 10.46
N GLN A 75 1.92 8.96 9.94
CA GLN A 75 3.16 8.58 9.26
C GLN A 75 3.39 9.43 7.99
N ARG A 76 2.35 9.63 7.20
CA ARG A 76 2.40 10.49 5.99
C ARG A 76 2.77 11.94 6.33
N GLU A 77 2.16 12.50 7.34
CA GLU A 77 2.45 13.87 7.79
C GLU A 77 3.88 14.01 8.29
N ALA A 78 4.32 13.07 9.12
CA ALA A 78 5.68 13.09 9.69
C ALA A 78 6.77 12.99 8.60
N GLN A 79 6.54 12.24 7.55
CA GLN A 79 7.54 12.01 6.49
C GLN A 79 7.33 12.83 5.22
N GLY A 80 6.17 13.48 5.08
CA GLY A 80 5.82 14.23 3.88
C GLY A 80 6.76 15.39 3.56
N SER A 81 7.43 15.96 4.56
CA SER A 81 8.43 17.01 4.41
C SER A 81 9.87 16.48 4.16
N SER A 82 10.08 15.17 4.23
CA SER A 82 11.38 14.58 4.00
C SER A 82 11.68 14.44 2.49
N THR A 83 12.98 14.40 2.14
CA THR A 83 13.40 14.17 0.74
C THR A 83 12.86 12.83 0.21
N LEU A 84 12.86 11.79 1.05
CA LEU A 84 12.31 10.48 0.69
C LEU A 84 10.79 10.54 0.47
N GLY A 85 10.06 11.26 1.33
CA GLY A 85 8.63 11.46 1.19
C GLY A 85 8.26 12.23 -0.08
N TYR A 86 9.09 13.20 -0.47
CA TYR A 86 8.92 13.92 -1.73
C TYR A 86 9.13 12.99 -2.94
N LEU A 87 10.21 12.20 -2.95
CA LEU A 87 10.49 11.23 -4.01
C LEU A 87 9.42 10.16 -4.11
N ALA A 88 8.91 9.68 -2.97
CA ALA A 88 7.82 8.70 -2.88
C ALA A 88 6.43 9.30 -3.14
N GLN A 89 6.32 10.59 -3.42
CA GLN A 89 5.06 11.32 -3.66
C GLN A 89 4.01 11.13 -2.54
N VAL A 90 4.46 10.98 -1.31
CA VAL A 90 3.62 10.59 -0.16
C VAL A 90 2.41 11.51 0.05
N GLN A 91 2.56 12.80 -0.25
CA GLN A 91 1.48 13.78 -0.07
C GLN A 91 0.51 13.86 -1.25
N LYS A 92 0.96 13.56 -2.46
CA LYS A 92 0.18 13.76 -3.70
C LYS A 92 -0.69 12.59 -4.07
N GLY A 93 -0.30 11.36 -3.69
CA GLY A 93 -0.99 10.15 -4.12
C GLY A 93 -2.34 9.97 -3.44
N GLN A 94 -3.35 9.64 -4.23
CA GLN A 94 -4.61 9.11 -3.72
C GLN A 94 -4.35 7.70 -3.19
N ILE A 95 -4.82 7.45 -1.98
CA ILE A 95 -4.70 6.15 -1.33
C ILE A 95 -6.08 5.61 -1.11
N GLU A 96 -6.29 4.41 -1.59
CA GLU A 96 -7.46 3.62 -1.33
C GLU A 96 -7.13 2.58 -0.26
N ILE A 97 -7.81 2.66 0.88
CA ILE A 97 -7.59 1.76 2.03
C ILE A 97 -8.83 0.92 2.22
N ASN A 98 -8.65 -0.39 2.22
CA ASN A 98 -9.70 -1.33 2.56
C ASN A 98 -9.22 -2.27 3.67
N VAL A 99 -10.06 -2.44 4.69
CA VAL A 99 -9.81 -3.37 5.80
C VAL A 99 -10.96 -4.35 5.86
N GLU A 100 -10.66 -5.61 5.70
CA GLU A 100 -11.63 -6.70 5.66
C GLU A 100 -11.32 -7.70 6.78
N TYR A 101 -12.35 -8.18 7.44
CA TYR A 101 -12.24 -9.08 8.58
C TYR A 101 -12.78 -10.46 8.26
N VAL A 102 -12.11 -11.50 8.75
CA VAL A 102 -12.56 -12.89 8.63
C VAL A 102 -12.91 -13.41 10.03
N ASP A 103 -14.14 -13.93 10.18
CA ASP A 103 -14.54 -14.65 11.38
C ASP A 103 -14.19 -16.14 11.22
N CYS A 104 -13.22 -16.60 12.02
CA CYS A 104 -12.78 -17.98 11.99
C CYS A 104 -13.46 -18.83 13.07
N ILE A 105 -14.16 -18.24 14.02
CA ILE A 105 -14.80 -18.95 15.13
C ILE A 105 -16.02 -19.72 14.63
N ASN A 106 -16.78 -19.09 13.74
CA ASN A 106 -17.99 -19.65 13.16
C ASN A 106 -17.76 -20.26 11.76
N ALA A 107 -16.51 -20.34 11.31
CA ALA A 107 -16.18 -20.83 9.99
C ALA A 107 -16.38 -22.35 9.89
N PRO A 108 -17.07 -22.84 8.86
CA PRO A 108 -17.26 -24.28 8.65
C PRO A 108 -15.99 -25.00 8.18
N THR A 109 -15.00 -24.23 7.72
CA THR A 109 -13.72 -24.69 7.21
C THR A 109 -12.56 -24.03 7.96
N SER A 110 -11.33 -24.25 7.52
CA SER A 110 -10.18 -23.59 8.15
C SER A 110 -10.23 -22.08 7.90
N CYS A 111 -9.72 -21.30 8.85
CA CYS A 111 -9.66 -19.84 8.76
C CYS A 111 -8.94 -19.34 7.50
N ILE A 112 -7.91 -20.08 7.08
CA ILE A 112 -7.16 -19.78 5.85
C ILE A 112 -8.01 -20.04 4.61
N ASP A 113 -8.83 -21.09 4.61
CA ASP A 113 -9.72 -21.40 3.49
C ASP A 113 -10.78 -20.30 3.31
N GLU A 114 -11.34 -19.79 4.41
CA GLU A 114 -12.30 -18.68 4.37
C GLU A 114 -11.66 -17.40 3.83
N LEU A 115 -10.43 -17.11 4.23
CA LEU A 115 -9.65 -16.00 3.70
C LEU A 115 -9.40 -16.14 2.19
N LEU A 116 -9.01 -17.33 1.74
CA LEU A 116 -8.72 -17.61 0.32
C LEU A 116 -9.97 -17.58 -0.55
N LYS A 117 -11.11 -18.01 0.00
CA LYS A 117 -12.42 -17.92 -0.67
C LYS A 117 -12.97 -16.48 -0.70
N GLY A 118 -12.37 -15.56 0.06
CA GLY A 118 -12.86 -14.18 0.16
C GLY A 118 -14.14 -14.04 0.98
N ASN A 119 -14.37 -14.95 1.93
CA ASN A 119 -15.48 -14.89 2.86
C ASN A 119 -15.20 -13.88 3.99
N PHE A 120 -15.40 -12.62 3.69
CA PHE A 120 -15.24 -11.55 4.67
C PHE A 120 -16.55 -11.25 5.38
N LEU A 121 -16.43 -10.74 6.60
CA LEU A 121 -17.57 -10.23 7.36
C LEU A 121 -18.25 -9.11 6.56
N LYS A 122 -19.53 -9.29 6.30
CA LYS A 122 -20.35 -8.32 5.55
C LYS A 122 -20.78 -7.19 6.48
N LYS A 123 -21.03 -6.03 5.89
CA LYS A 123 -21.66 -4.92 6.58
C LYS A 123 -22.99 -5.35 7.18
N ILE A 124 -23.23 -4.98 8.42
CA ILE A 124 -24.45 -5.28 9.15
C ILE A 124 -25.31 -4.03 9.12
N LYS A 125 -26.62 -4.18 8.89
CA LYS A 125 -27.56 -3.06 9.04
C LYS A 125 -27.93 -2.93 10.50
N ASP A 126 -27.77 -1.73 11.05
CA ASP A 126 -28.25 -1.41 12.38
C ASP A 126 -29.79 -1.32 12.41
N PRO A 127 -30.44 -1.26 13.58
CA PRO A 127 -31.89 -1.12 13.69
C PRO A 127 -32.45 0.14 13.00
N SER A 128 -31.62 1.13 12.73
CA SER A 128 -31.99 2.38 12.02
C SER A 128 -31.83 2.26 10.49
N GLY A 129 -31.36 1.11 10.00
CA GLY A 129 -31.20 0.84 8.56
C GLY A 129 -29.86 1.32 7.96
N HIS A 130 -28.96 1.89 8.74
CA HIS A 130 -27.65 2.29 8.28
C HIS A 130 -26.70 1.08 8.18
N GLU A 131 -25.87 1.07 7.14
CA GLU A 131 -24.82 0.06 7.00
C GLU A 131 -23.67 0.37 7.96
N VAL A 132 -23.46 -0.49 8.94
CA VAL A 132 -22.33 -0.44 9.87
C VAL A 132 -21.26 -1.39 9.40
N GLU A 133 -20.03 -0.93 9.33
CA GLU A 133 -18.89 -1.78 9.01
C GLU A 133 -18.64 -2.78 10.14
N PRO A 134 -18.23 -4.03 9.83
CA PRO A 134 -17.99 -5.02 10.85
C PRO A 134 -16.86 -4.58 11.77
N SER A 135 -17.07 -4.71 13.06
CA SER A 135 -16.04 -4.44 14.06
C SER A 135 -15.01 -5.57 14.05
N GLY A 136 -13.72 -5.21 14.16
CA GLY A 136 -12.63 -6.18 14.24
C GLY A 136 -12.53 -6.95 15.55
N ILE A 137 -13.43 -6.70 16.53
CA ILE A 137 -13.36 -7.29 17.89
C ILE A 137 -13.46 -8.83 17.87
N LEU A 138 -14.35 -9.36 17.04
CA LEU A 138 -14.59 -10.79 16.93
C LEU A 138 -13.81 -11.46 15.79
N ALA A 139 -13.08 -10.66 15.01
CA ALA A 139 -12.34 -11.17 13.88
C ALA A 139 -11.02 -11.79 14.30
N THR A 140 -10.76 -12.99 13.84
CA THR A 140 -9.48 -13.68 14.08
C THR A 140 -8.40 -13.18 13.14
N LEU A 141 -8.76 -12.90 11.87
CA LEU A 141 -7.87 -12.40 10.84
C LEU A 141 -8.39 -11.10 10.26
N ALA A 142 -7.48 -10.18 9.96
CA ALA A 142 -7.76 -8.98 9.20
C ALA A 142 -6.85 -8.89 7.99
N ARG A 143 -7.43 -8.52 6.85
CA ARG A 143 -6.72 -8.20 5.62
C ARG A 143 -6.75 -6.69 5.43
N TYR A 144 -5.59 -6.08 5.50
CA TYR A 144 -5.38 -4.67 5.18
C TYR A 144 -4.91 -4.58 3.74
N SER A 145 -5.68 -3.95 2.88
CA SER A 145 -5.29 -3.68 1.51
C SER A 145 -5.16 -2.19 1.29
N LEU A 146 -4.09 -1.81 0.63
CA LEU A 146 -3.78 -0.44 0.28
C LEU A 146 -3.43 -0.40 -1.21
N SER A 147 -4.13 0.48 -1.94
CA SER A 147 -3.83 0.79 -3.33
C SER A 147 -3.35 2.22 -3.41
N TYR A 148 -2.17 2.41 -3.98
CA TYR A 148 -1.57 3.73 -4.14
C TYR A 148 -1.49 4.08 -5.63
N HIS A 149 -1.95 5.28 -5.97
CA HIS A 149 -1.85 5.79 -7.34
C HIS A 149 -0.52 6.48 -7.56
N TYR A 150 0.35 5.87 -8.36
CA TYR A 150 1.68 6.39 -8.68
C TYR A 150 1.67 7.17 -9.99
N GLU A 151 2.20 8.38 -9.95
CA GLU A 151 2.35 9.21 -11.15
C GLU A 151 3.77 9.12 -11.69
N PHE A 152 3.89 8.60 -12.91
CA PHE A 152 5.16 8.59 -13.63
C PHE A 152 5.55 10.01 -14.05
N LEU A 153 6.83 10.37 -13.88
CA LEU A 153 7.37 11.64 -14.41
C LEU A 153 7.41 11.63 -15.93
N ILE A 154 7.69 10.46 -16.51
CA ILE A 154 7.74 10.28 -17.94
C ILE A 154 6.51 9.45 -18.33
N PRO A 155 5.61 10.00 -19.15
CA PRO A 155 4.51 9.22 -19.69
C PRO A 155 5.07 8.14 -20.61
N LEU A 156 5.20 6.91 -20.08
CA LEU A 156 5.65 5.77 -20.86
C LEU A 156 4.47 5.27 -21.72
N PRO A 157 4.54 5.39 -23.05
CA PRO A 157 3.40 5.08 -23.93
C PRO A 157 2.99 3.60 -23.92
N PHE A 158 3.84 2.71 -23.39
CA PHE A 158 3.59 1.26 -23.32
C PHE A 158 3.14 0.80 -21.93
N LEU A 159 3.23 1.62 -20.89
CA LEU A 159 2.68 1.29 -19.58
C LEU A 159 1.26 1.83 -19.46
N SER A 160 0.29 0.93 -19.47
CA SER A 160 -1.08 1.30 -19.18
C SER A 160 -1.23 1.68 -17.70
N LYS A 161 -2.17 2.59 -17.39
CA LYS A 161 -2.50 2.97 -16.01
C LYS A 161 -2.77 1.74 -15.11
N LYS A 162 -3.38 0.70 -15.65
CA LYS A 162 -3.67 -0.56 -14.95
C LYS A 162 -2.41 -1.26 -14.43
N VAL A 163 -1.28 -1.18 -15.15
CA VAL A 163 -0.03 -1.80 -14.71
C VAL A 163 0.55 -1.04 -13.52
N SER A 164 0.53 0.29 -13.52
CA SER A 164 1.03 1.08 -12.39
C SER A 164 0.19 0.89 -11.13
N GLU A 165 -1.12 0.81 -11.26
CA GLU A 165 -2.04 0.56 -10.15
C GLU A 165 -1.86 -0.85 -9.55
N SER A 166 -1.62 -1.85 -10.40
CA SER A 166 -1.41 -3.24 -9.97
C SER A 166 -0.10 -3.44 -9.19
N VAL A 167 0.96 -2.74 -9.58
CA VAL A 167 2.29 -2.88 -8.95
C VAL A 167 2.31 -2.33 -7.52
N LEU A 168 1.48 -1.34 -7.23
CA LEU A 168 1.45 -0.64 -5.94
C LEU A 168 0.30 -1.04 -5.03
N LYS A 169 -0.43 -2.09 -5.39
CA LYS A 169 -1.37 -2.71 -4.47
C LYS A 169 -0.61 -3.55 -3.45
N ARG A 170 -0.82 -3.26 -2.17
CA ARG A 170 -0.21 -4.00 -1.05
C ARG A 170 -1.29 -4.61 -0.18
N GLU A 171 -1.12 -5.87 0.16
CA GLU A 171 -2.03 -6.61 1.02
C GLU A 171 -1.25 -7.19 2.21
N PHE A 172 -1.73 -6.91 3.40
CA PHE A 172 -1.18 -7.44 4.64
C PHE A 172 -2.26 -8.22 5.38
N ILE A 173 -1.93 -9.45 5.74
CA ILE A 173 -2.80 -10.30 6.54
C ILE A 173 -2.19 -10.36 7.94
N THR A 174 -3.02 -10.06 8.93
CA THR A 174 -2.59 -10.10 10.32
C THR A 174 -3.62 -10.78 11.20
N VAL A 175 -3.14 -11.49 12.20
CA VAL A 175 -3.98 -12.05 13.26
C VAL A 175 -4.36 -10.94 14.22
N GLN A 176 -5.64 -10.80 14.51
CA GLN A 176 -6.14 -9.87 15.52
C GLN A 176 -5.95 -10.48 16.91
N GLU A 177 -5.11 -9.86 17.72
CA GLU A 177 -4.78 -10.36 19.07
C GLU A 177 -5.78 -9.82 20.12
N HIS A 178 -7.07 -9.85 19.83
CA HIS A 178 -8.10 -9.37 20.74
C HIS A 178 -8.09 -10.11 22.09
N GLN A 179 -7.67 -11.36 22.13
CA GLN A 179 -7.64 -12.18 23.34
C GLN A 179 -6.40 -11.98 24.22
N ARG A 180 -5.47 -11.12 23.85
CA ARG A 180 -4.26 -10.87 24.67
C ARG A 180 -4.59 -10.30 26.04
N ALA A 181 -5.70 -9.58 26.20
CA ALA A 181 -6.20 -9.09 27.48
C ALA A 181 -6.72 -10.20 28.41
N LEU A 182 -6.99 -11.40 27.88
CA LEU A 182 -7.40 -12.56 28.68
C LEU A 182 -6.22 -13.34 29.28
N PHE A 183 -5.02 -13.15 28.78
CA PHE A 183 -3.80 -13.66 29.40
C PHE A 183 -3.32 -12.71 30.50
N GLN A 184 -4.08 -12.61 31.59
CA GLN A 184 -3.52 -12.05 32.81
C GLN A 184 -2.40 -12.99 33.27
N PRO A 185 -1.18 -12.47 33.54
CA PRO A 185 -0.14 -13.28 34.14
C PRO A 185 -0.68 -13.86 35.45
N ILE A 186 -0.61 -15.16 35.60
CA ILE A 186 -0.96 -15.86 36.83
C ILE A 186 -0.13 -15.20 37.92
N GLN A 187 -0.79 -14.41 38.77
CA GLN A 187 -0.12 -13.86 39.94
C GLN A 187 0.26 -15.07 40.83
N PRO A 188 1.55 -15.22 41.21
CA PRO A 188 1.92 -16.24 42.15
C PRO A 188 1.16 -15.98 43.43
N GLN A 189 0.30 -16.94 43.79
CA GLN A 189 -0.39 -16.94 45.10
C GLN A 189 0.68 -16.86 46.17
N SER A 190 0.74 -15.74 46.87
CA SER A 190 1.51 -15.63 48.12
C SER A 190 0.99 -16.63 49.13
N ARG A 191 1.80 -17.63 49.41
CA ARG A 191 1.61 -18.52 50.57
C ARG A 191 2.04 -17.82 51.83
#